data_f189d9014fc1ad223f5e0f1ec9b9d7ec
#
_entry.id   f189d9014fc1ad223f5e0f1ec9b9d7ec
#
_cell.length_a   1.000
_cell.length_b   1.000
_cell.length_c   1.000
_cell.angle_alpha   90.00
_cell.angle_beta   90.00
_cell.angle_gamma   90.00
#
_symmetry.space_group_name_H-M   'P 1'
#
loop_
_entity.id
_entity.type
_entity.pdbx_description
1 polymer ?
#
loop_
_entity_poly.entity_id
_entity_poly.type
_entity_poly.pdbx_seq_one_letter_code
_entity_poly.pdbx_strand_id
1 'polypeptide(L)'
;MNKKKKKSENTIAENRRARFNFELTNKFEAGLSLEGWEVRSIRLGKAQITEAYVLLKDKEAWLIGCHINPLANSNKENDPTRSRKLLLNKKELAEIFKSTQQKGQTCVPTKLFWKNNLVKCEIALATGKQG
;
A
#
# COMPACT_ATOMS: atom_id res chain seq x y z
N MET A 1 15.66 -10.57 -23.61
CA MET A 1 15.53 -10.46 -23.19
C MET A 1 15.33 -10.10 -22.05
N ASN A 2 15.28 -9.71 -21.43
CA ASN A 2 15.17 -9.18 -20.41
C ASN A 2 13.98 -8.79 -19.95
N LYS A 3 12.98 -9.34 -19.90
CA LYS A 3 11.80 -8.96 -19.53
C LYS A 3 11.69 -8.63 -18.17
N LYS A 4 12.37 -9.12 -17.27
CA LYS A 4 12.23 -8.79 -15.91
C LYS A 4 12.33 -7.37 -15.67
N LYS A 5 12.88 -6.62 -16.48
CA LYS A 5 12.92 -5.25 -16.24
C LYS A 5 11.63 -4.60 -16.28
N LYS A 6 10.65 -5.15 -16.90
CA LYS A 6 9.39 -4.51 -16.97
C LYS A 6 8.70 -4.34 -15.70
N LYS A 7 8.95 -5.19 -14.72
CA LYS A 7 8.27 -5.03 -13.51
C LYS A 7 8.57 -3.76 -12.85
N SER A 8 9.76 -3.28 -12.95
CA SER A 8 10.06 -2.06 -12.24
C SER A 8 9.45 -0.86 -12.91
N GLU A 9 9.05 -0.96 -14.15
CA GLU A 9 8.43 0.17 -14.80
C GLU A 9 7.05 0.49 -14.25
N ASN A 10 6.37 -0.48 -13.69
CA ASN A 10 5.04 -0.25 -13.15
C ASN A 10 5.06 0.02 -11.66
N THR A 11 6.16 -0.20 -11.02
CA THR A 11 6.25 -0.02 -9.58
C THR A 11 6.47 1.45 -9.25
N ILE A 12 5.65 1.95 -8.34
CA ILE A 12 5.75 3.32 -7.89
C ILE A 12 6.65 3.41 -6.67
N ALA A 13 6.44 2.56 -5.69
CA ALA A 13 7.21 2.57 -4.45
C ALA A 13 7.18 1.18 -3.84
N GLU A 14 8.25 0.79 -3.18
CA GLU A 14 8.34 -0.52 -2.55
C GLU A 14 8.64 -0.39 -1.08
N ASN A 15 8.14 -1.34 -0.32
CA ASN A 15 8.41 -1.40 1.11
C ASN A 15 9.33 -2.60 1.36
N ARG A 16 10.62 -2.39 1.22
CA ARG A 16 11.57 -3.48 1.36
C ARG A 16 11.68 -3.96 2.80
N ARG A 17 11.41 -3.08 3.76
CA ARG A 17 11.43 -3.47 5.14
C ARG A 17 10.42 -4.55 5.44
N ALA A 18 9.26 -4.50 4.79
CA ALA A 18 8.22 -5.50 5.02
C ALA A 18 8.73 -6.88 4.65
N ARG A 19 9.43 -6.98 3.52
CA ARG A 19 9.95 -8.28 3.10
C ARG A 19 11.07 -8.76 3.99
N PHE A 20 11.82 -7.81 4.53
CA PHE A 20 12.94 -8.15 5.35
C PHE A 20 12.49 -8.59 6.75
N ASN A 21 11.49 -7.94 7.31
CA ASN A 21 11.05 -8.19 8.67
C ASN A 21 9.96 -9.23 8.83
N PHE A 22 9.28 -9.58 7.77
CA PHE A 22 8.14 -10.47 7.82
C PHE A 22 8.20 -11.58 6.82
N GLU A 23 7.54 -12.68 7.16
CA GLU A 23 7.32 -13.75 6.23
C GLU A 23 5.98 -13.46 5.61
N LEU A 24 5.94 -13.17 4.32
CA LEU A 24 4.71 -12.80 3.65
C LEU A 24 4.00 -14.04 3.12
N THR A 25 2.69 -14.09 3.32
CA THR A 25 1.92 -15.23 2.86
C THR A 25 0.94 -14.81 1.78
N ASN A 26 -0.32 -14.58 2.12
CA ASN A 26 -1.33 -14.25 1.11
C ASN A 26 -1.23 -12.80 0.67
N LYS A 27 -1.23 -12.57 -0.62
CA LYS A 27 -1.15 -11.22 -1.17
C LYS A 27 -2.49 -10.80 -1.74
N PHE A 28 -2.78 -9.52 -1.64
CA PHE A 28 -4.01 -8.96 -2.16
C PHE A 28 -3.68 -7.69 -2.93
N GLU A 29 -4.40 -7.46 -4.01
CA GLU A 29 -4.24 -6.26 -4.79
C GLU A 29 -5.39 -5.34 -4.43
N ALA A 30 -5.11 -4.25 -3.75
CA ALA A 30 -6.15 -3.34 -3.31
C ALA A 30 -6.15 -2.08 -4.16
N GLY A 31 -7.33 -1.52 -4.37
CA GLY A 31 -7.41 -0.19 -4.95
C GLY A 31 -7.04 0.80 -3.87
N LEU A 32 -6.84 2.05 -4.24
CA LEU A 32 -6.46 3.06 -3.28
C LEU A 32 -7.27 4.31 -3.56
N SER A 33 -7.98 4.80 -2.55
CA SER A 33 -8.81 5.99 -2.70
C SER A 33 -7.91 7.22 -2.62
N LEU A 34 -7.72 7.88 -3.74
CA LEU A 34 -6.80 9.01 -3.84
C LEU A 34 -7.50 10.27 -4.32
N GLU A 35 -6.93 11.40 -3.96
CA GLU A 35 -7.38 12.69 -4.45
C GLU A 35 -6.57 13.05 -5.70
N GLY A 36 -7.07 13.96 -6.49
CA GLY A 36 -6.40 14.31 -7.74
C GLY A 36 -4.95 14.74 -7.57
N TRP A 37 -4.67 15.55 -6.55
CA TRP A 37 -3.33 16.04 -6.34
C TRP A 37 -2.38 14.89 -5.99
N GLU A 38 -2.91 13.85 -5.32
CA GLU A 38 -2.09 12.71 -4.95
C GLU A 38 -1.68 11.92 -6.19
N VAL A 39 -2.61 11.75 -7.13
CA VAL A 39 -2.28 11.03 -8.35
C VAL A 39 -1.21 11.80 -9.13
N ARG A 40 -1.34 13.12 -9.18
CA ARG A 40 -0.34 13.92 -9.89
C ARG A 40 1.04 13.82 -9.25
N SER A 41 1.08 13.83 -7.92
CA SER A 41 2.36 13.70 -7.22
C SER A 41 2.98 12.33 -7.43
N ILE A 42 2.14 11.30 -7.44
CA ILE A 42 2.63 9.95 -7.68
C ILE A 42 3.23 9.82 -9.08
N ARG A 43 2.63 10.47 -10.07
CA ARG A 43 3.18 10.42 -11.42
C ARG A 43 4.57 11.02 -11.49
N LEU A 44 4.88 11.94 -10.59
CA LEU A 44 6.20 12.56 -10.55
C LEU A 44 7.13 11.89 -9.54
N GLY A 45 6.77 10.70 -9.08
CA GLY A 45 7.64 9.93 -8.20
C GLY A 45 7.72 10.44 -6.78
N LYS A 46 6.72 11.19 -6.33
CA LYS A 46 6.75 11.78 -5.01
C LYS A 46 6.04 10.97 -3.94
N ALA A 47 6.12 9.66 -4.01
CA ALA A 47 5.45 8.79 -3.04
C ALA A 47 6.42 7.80 -2.43
N GLN A 48 6.21 7.46 -1.16
CA GLN A 48 6.97 6.40 -0.53
C GLN A 48 6.16 5.73 0.56
N ILE A 49 6.39 4.45 0.77
CA ILE A 49 5.63 3.67 1.72
C ILE A 49 6.50 2.94 2.74
N THR A 50 7.75 3.37 2.89
CA THR A 50 8.68 2.69 3.78
C THR A 50 8.15 2.60 5.21
N GLU A 51 7.47 3.64 5.67
CA GLU A 51 6.93 3.66 7.03
C GLU A 51 5.44 3.33 7.07
N ALA A 52 4.89 2.86 5.97
CA ALA A 52 3.44 2.65 5.91
C ALA A 52 3.03 1.33 6.54
N TYR A 53 1.80 1.28 7.00
CA TYR A 53 1.22 0.04 7.51
C TYR A 53 -0.28 0.03 7.23
N VAL A 54 -0.90 -1.12 7.42
CA VAL A 54 -2.33 -1.28 7.18
C VAL A 54 -3.05 -1.27 8.52
N LEU A 55 -4.02 -0.37 8.65
CA LEU A 55 -4.84 -0.30 9.85
C LEU A 55 -6.22 -0.82 9.53
N LEU A 56 -6.73 -1.73 10.36
CA LEU A 56 -8.07 -2.27 10.20
C LEU A 56 -8.98 -1.55 11.18
N LYS A 57 -9.94 -0.80 10.63
CA LYS A 57 -10.82 -0.01 11.44
C LYS A 57 -12.17 0.12 10.78
N ASP A 58 -13.25 0.04 11.54
CA ASP A 58 -14.62 0.18 11.03
C ASP A 58 -14.89 -0.79 9.87
N LYS A 59 -14.39 -2.01 10.00
CA LYS A 59 -14.57 -3.07 9.01
C LYS A 59 -13.96 -2.73 7.65
N GLU A 60 -13.00 -1.82 7.64
CA GLU A 60 -12.29 -1.44 6.43
C GLU A 60 -10.79 -1.50 6.67
N ALA A 61 -10.04 -1.44 5.59
CA ALA A 61 -8.59 -1.41 5.66
C ALA A 61 -8.10 -0.06 5.17
N TRP A 62 -7.12 0.50 5.88
CA TRP A 62 -6.59 1.83 5.60
C TRP A 62 -5.08 1.78 5.47
N LEU A 63 -4.56 2.53 4.52
CA LEU A 63 -3.12 2.66 4.38
C LEU A 63 -2.68 3.89 5.16
N ILE A 64 -1.87 3.67 6.18
CA ILE A 64 -1.42 4.73 7.08
C ILE A 64 0.08 4.91 6.91
N GLY A 65 0.54 6.14 7.02
CA GLY A 65 1.98 6.39 6.95
C GLY A 65 2.57 6.42 5.56
N CYS A 66 1.71 6.40 4.54
CA CYS A 66 2.18 6.54 3.19
C CYS A 66 2.38 8.02 2.90
N HIS A 67 3.58 8.39 2.47
CA HIS A 67 3.88 9.77 2.15
C HIS A 67 3.68 10.07 0.68
N ILE A 68 2.86 11.06 0.38
CA ILE A 68 2.69 11.56 -0.98
C ILE A 68 2.89 13.06 -0.88
N ASN A 69 4.02 13.54 -1.34
CA ASN A 69 4.35 14.94 -1.17
C ASN A 69 3.63 15.83 -2.16
N PRO A 70 3.00 16.90 -1.70
CA PRO A 70 2.34 17.83 -2.60
C PRO A 70 3.35 18.51 -3.51
N LEU A 71 2.89 18.91 -4.68
CA LEU A 71 3.75 19.64 -5.60
C LEU A 71 3.89 21.08 -5.15
N ALA A 72 4.92 21.74 -5.62
CA ALA A 72 5.28 23.06 -5.17
C ALA A 72 4.17 24.08 -5.18
N ASN A 73 3.34 24.06 -6.20
CA ASN A 73 2.25 25.03 -6.29
C ASN A 73 0.91 24.51 -5.85
N SER A 74 0.91 23.47 -5.04
CA SER A 74 -0.34 22.87 -4.63
C SER A 74 -0.95 23.60 -3.45
N ASN A 75 -2.18 23.21 -3.13
CA ASN A 75 -2.91 23.75 -2.00
C ASN A 75 -2.20 23.41 -0.70
N LYS A 76 -2.07 24.40 0.18
CA LYS A 76 -1.40 24.17 1.45
C LYS A 76 -2.11 23.19 2.35
N GLU A 77 -3.38 22.95 2.10
CA GLU A 77 -4.13 22.03 2.93
C GLU A 77 -3.95 20.57 2.53
N ASN A 78 -3.18 20.30 1.48
CA ASN A 78 -2.95 18.93 1.09
C ASN A 78 -2.06 18.24 2.11
N ASP A 79 -2.58 17.17 2.69
CA ASP A 79 -1.88 16.45 3.76
C ASP A 79 -1.07 15.29 3.19
N PRO A 80 0.26 15.34 3.27
CA PRO A 80 1.10 14.30 2.68
C PRO A 80 0.87 12.92 3.28
N THR A 81 0.42 12.85 4.54
CA THR A 81 0.26 11.57 5.21
C THR A 81 -1.19 11.24 5.53
N ARG A 82 -2.09 11.73 4.71
CA ARG A 82 -3.50 11.46 4.88
C ARG A 82 -3.76 9.96 4.93
N SER A 83 -4.69 9.52 5.78
CA SER A 83 -5.09 8.12 5.80
C SER A 83 -5.86 7.82 4.53
N ARG A 84 -5.48 6.77 3.84
CA ARG A 84 -6.10 6.45 2.55
C ARG A 84 -6.76 5.09 2.61
N LYS A 85 -8.00 5.04 2.16
CA LYS A 85 -8.75 3.81 2.24
C LYS A 85 -8.29 2.83 1.18
N LEU A 86 -8.10 1.59 1.59
CA LEU A 86 -7.78 0.52 0.66
C LEU A 86 -9.08 -0.10 0.20
N LEU A 87 -9.23 -0.26 -1.11
CA LEU A 87 -10.45 -0.75 -1.69
C LEU A 87 -10.34 -2.24 -1.97
N LEU A 88 -11.04 -3.02 -1.17
CA LEU A 88 -11.02 -4.47 -1.23
C LEU A 88 -12.46 -4.98 -1.22
N ASN A 89 -12.68 -6.17 -1.75
CA ASN A 89 -14.01 -6.71 -1.71
C ASN A 89 -14.27 -7.35 -0.36
N LYS A 90 -15.52 -7.71 -0.09
CA LYS A 90 -15.90 -8.24 1.21
C LYS A 90 -15.19 -9.52 1.58
N LYS A 91 -14.95 -10.38 0.61
CA LYS A 91 -14.28 -11.63 0.88
C LYS A 91 -12.84 -11.39 1.31
N GLU A 92 -12.17 -10.47 0.62
CA GLU A 92 -10.79 -10.16 0.96
C GLU A 92 -10.69 -9.54 2.34
N LEU A 93 -11.59 -8.61 2.65
CA LEU A 93 -11.59 -7.99 3.96
C LEU A 93 -11.84 -9.02 5.05
N ALA A 94 -12.79 -9.94 4.83
CA ALA A 94 -13.09 -10.96 5.81
C ALA A 94 -11.88 -11.86 6.07
N GLU A 95 -11.17 -12.21 5.01
CA GLU A 95 -10.00 -13.05 5.16
C GLU A 95 -8.90 -12.34 5.94
N ILE A 96 -8.68 -11.06 5.66
CA ILE A 96 -7.67 -10.29 6.36
C ILE A 96 -8.02 -10.14 7.84
N PHE A 97 -9.27 -9.82 8.15
CA PHE A 97 -9.70 -9.70 9.53
C PHE A 97 -9.55 -11.02 10.28
N LYS A 98 -9.93 -12.11 9.64
CA LYS A 98 -9.83 -13.40 10.26
C LYS A 98 -8.38 -13.76 10.57
N SER A 99 -7.49 -13.57 9.63
CA SER A 99 -6.09 -13.91 9.81
C SER A 99 -5.43 -13.05 10.88
N THR A 100 -5.77 -11.77 10.91
CA THR A 100 -5.14 -10.91 11.90
C THR A 100 -5.69 -11.13 13.30
N GLN A 101 -6.97 -11.42 13.41
CA GLN A 101 -7.56 -11.63 14.74
C GLN A 101 -7.39 -13.03 15.28
N GLN A 102 -7.47 -14.02 14.42
CA GLN A 102 -7.44 -15.41 14.90
C GLN A 102 -6.10 -16.09 14.77
N LYS A 103 -5.32 -15.70 13.77
CA LYS A 103 -4.05 -16.36 13.54
C LYS A 103 -2.83 -15.57 13.97
N GLY A 104 -3.06 -14.39 14.53
CA GLY A 104 -1.94 -13.60 15.00
C GLY A 104 -1.08 -13.00 13.90
N GLN A 105 -1.59 -12.95 12.67
CA GLN A 105 -0.84 -12.35 11.59
C GLN A 105 -1.12 -10.86 11.54
N THR A 106 -0.28 -10.14 10.82
CA THR A 106 -0.53 -8.74 10.56
C THR A 106 -0.68 -8.57 9.06
N CYS A 107 -1.04 -7.38 8.62
CA CYS A 107 -1.18 -7.10 7.21
C CYS A 107 -0.29 -5.90 6.89
N VAL A 108 0.58 -6.06 5.90
CA VAL A 108 1.55 -5.02 5.58
C VAL A 108 1.48 -4.64 4.12
N PRO A 109 1.73 -3.37 3.78
CA PRO A 109 1.77 -2.96 2.38
C PRO A 109 3.16 -3.29 1.84
N THR A 110 3.22 -3.85 0.64
CA THR A 110 4.49 -4.23 0.05
C THR A 110 4.92 -3.31 -1.07
N LYS A 111 3.98 -2.78 -1.84
CA LYS A 111 4.33 -1.85 -2.90
C LYS A 111 3.11 -1.13 -3.45
N LEU A 112 3.38 0.01 -4.09
CA LEU A 112 2.39 0.72 -4.87
C LEU A 112 2.78 0.53 -6.32
N PHE A 113 1.81 0.37 -7.19
CA PHE A 113 2.11 0.16 -8.62
C PHE A 113 0.96 0.65 -9.50
N TRP A 114 1.27 0.84 -10.79
CA TRP A 114 0.28 1.24 -11.76
C TRP A 114 -0.33 0.02 -12.43
N LYS A 115 -1.64 0.03 -12.57
CA LYS A 115 -2.33 -1.00 -13.32
C LYS A 115 -3.49 -0.36 -14.05
N ASN A 116 -3.47 -0.40 -15.37
CA ASN A 116 -4.53 0.21 -16.18
C ASN A 116 -4.76 1.67 -15.79
N ASN A 117 -3.68 2.40 -15.61
CA ASN A 117 -3.70 3.81 -15.24
C ASN A 117 -4.27 4.10 -13.87
N LEU A 118 -4.42 3.09 -13.05
CA LEU A 118 -4.87 3.26 -11.68
C LEU A 118 -3.73 2.91 -10.73
N VAL A 119 -3.71 3.56 -9.59
CA VAL A 119 -2.74 3.25 -8.56
C VAL A 119 -3.29 2.11 -7.71
N LYS A 120 -2.53 1.04 -7.59
CA LYS A 120 -2.92 -0.10 -6.77
C LYS A 120 -1.90 -0.29 -5.66
N CYS A 121 -2.31 -0.92 -4.58
CA CYS A 121 -1.42 -1.22 -3.47
C CYS A 121 -1.46 -2.71 -3.23
N GLU A 122 -0.31 -3.35 -3.27
CA GLU A 122 -0.22 -4.75 -2.92
C GLU A 122 -0.03 -4.82 -1.41
N ILE A 123 -0.87 -5.60 -0.73
CA ILE A 123 -0.74 -5.81 0.69
C ILE A 123 -0.64 -7.31 0.90
N ALA A 124 -0.07 -7.72 2.01
CA ALA A 124 0.12 -9.14 2.28
C ALA A 124 -0.09 -9.44 3.75
N LEU A 125 -0.60 -10.63 4.01
CA LEU A 125 -0.65 -11.13 5.36
C LEU A 125 0.76 -11.55 5.71
N ALA A 126 1.15 -11.33 6.95
CA ALA A 126 2.54 -11.48 7.33
C ALA A 126 2.70 -11.96 8.77
N THR A 127 3.77 -12.71 8.97
CA THR A 127 4.15 -13.18 10.30
C THR A 127 5.54 -12.63 10.58
N GLY A 128 5.75 -12.09 11.76
CA GLY A 128 7.06 -11.56 12.08
C GLY A 128 8.10 -12.65 12.08
N LYS A 129 9.27 -12.36 11.53
CA LYS A 129 10.35 -13.34 11.51
C LYS A 129 10.97 -13.43 12.88
N GLN A 130 11.28 -14.64 13.26
CA GLN A 130 11.87 -14.85 14.57
C GLN A 130 13.34 -14.66 14.39
N GLY A 131 13.90 -13.95 15.21
CA GLY A 131 15.26 -13.55 15.10
C GLY A 131 16.34 -14.51 15.32
#